data_720286d6aad09a40427b1b18fb57c934
#
_entry.id   720286d6aad09a40427b1b18fb57c934
#
_cell.length_a   1.000
_cell.length_b   1.000
_cell.length_c   1.000
_cell.angle_alpha   90.00
_cell.angle_beta   90.00
_cell.angle_gamma   90.00
#
_symmetry.space_group_name_H-M   'P 1'
#
loop_
_entity.id
_entity.type
_entity.pdbx_description
1 polymer ?
#
loop_
_entity_poly.entity_id
_entity_poly.type
_entity_poly.pdbx_seq_one_letter_code
_entity_poly.pdbx_strand_id
1 'polypeptide(L)'
;MKEKIFTIPVNDAFDSDCECPVCKMRDVLEKEAVEYAMGPSYMESDIREKTDIMGFCEKHIKAVYDVENRLGFALVMKTHMDKIISDVEKMSVEPVRGKTIFSKVSAPEVTEYTKKLACSCYVCDRVENTFKRYIDTIIYLYKHDRNFKEKYRLSLIHI
;
A
#
# COMPACT_ATOMS: atom_id res chain seq x y z
N MET A 1 -15.77 18.33 -11.30
CA MET A 1 -16.68 17.16 -11.33
C MET A 1 -15.89 15.84 -11.17
N LYS A 2 -14.85 15.84 -10.31
CA LYS A 2 -13.97 14.66 -10.05
C LYS A 2 -14.43 13.74 -8.92
N GLU A 3 -15.49 14.11 -8.19
CA GLU A 3 -15.77 13.55 -6.86
C GLU A 3 -16.92 12.56 -6.80
N LYS A 4 -17.61 12.31 -7.93
CA LYS A 4 -18.78 11.42 -7.96
C LYS A 4 -18.45 9.93 -7.88
N ILE A 5 -17.24 9.52 -8.24
CA ILE A 5 -16.88 8.10 -8.34
C ILE A 5 -16.79 7.45 -6.95
N PHE A 6 -16.32 8.18 -5.95
CA PHE A 6 -16.13 7.66 -4.59
C PHE A 6 -17.31 7.96 -3.65
N THR A 7 -18.37 8.59 -4.15
CA THR A 7 -19.55 8.93 -3.33
C THR A 7 -20.29 7.70 -2.83
N ILE A 8 -20.39 6.63 -3.66
CA ILE A 8 -21.08 5.40 -3.29
C ILE A 8 -20.37 4.69 -2.12
N PRO A 9 -19.09 4.29 -2.23
CA PRO A 9 -18.43 3.57 -1.13
C PRO A 9 -18.35 4.40 0.16
N VAL A 10 -18.26 5.73 0.07
CA VAL A 10 -18.31 6.60 1.24
C VAL A 10 -19.69 6.57 1.89
N ASN A 11 -20.77 6.74 1.13
CA ASN A 11 -22.12 6.68 1.69
C ASN A 11 -22.42 5.31 2.28
N ASP A 12 -22.07 4.21 1.58
CA ASP A 12 -22.28 2.84 2.04
C ASP A 12 -21.59 2.58 3.39
N ALA A 13 -20.39 3.13 3.58
CA ALA A 13 -19.69 3.02 4.86
C ALA A 13 -20.42 3.78 5.97
N PHE A 14 -20.91 4.99 5.71
CA PHE A 14 -21.64 5.82 6.68
C PHE A 14 -23.09 5.35 6.93
N ASP A 15 -23.64 4.52 6.04
CA ASP A 15 -24.96 3.89 6.21
C ASP A 15 -24.87 2.52 6.89
N SER A 16 -23.65 2.01 7.07
CA SER A 16 -23.44 0.72 7.70
C SER A 16 -23.43 0.81 9.23
N ASP A 17 -23.92 -0.26 9.89
CA ASP A 17 -23.80 -0.40 11.34
C ASP A 17 -22.36 -0.76 11.72
N CYS A 18 -21.57 0.24 12.09
CA CYS A 18 -20.18 0.08 12.50
C CYS A 18 -19.75 1.24 13.41
N GLU A 19 -18.83 0.97 14.31
CA GLU A 19 -18.29 1.99 15.24
C GLU A 19 -17.57 3.14 14.52
N CYS A 20 -16.83 2.85 13.46
CA CYS A 20 -16.05 3.83 12.73
C CYS A 20 -16.16 3.62 11.21
N PRO A 21 -17.00 4.38 10.49
CA PRO A 21 -17.10 4.30 9.03
C PRO A 21 -15.77 4.51 8.30
N VAL A 22 -14.93 5.40 8.81
CA VAL A 22 -13.62 5.71 8.23
C VAL A 22 -12.66 4.54 8.36
N CYS A 23 -12.63 3.87 9.52
CA CYS A 23 -11.85 2.65 9.74
C CYS A 23 -12.35 1.53 8.85
N LYS A 24 -13.66 1.31 8.77
CA LYS A 24 -14.28 0.31 7.91
C LYS A 24 -13.91 0.49 6.44
N MET A 25 -13.95 1.72 5.93
CA MET A 25 -13.51 1.99 4.55
C MET A 25 -12.04 1.61 4.32
N ARG A 26 -11.16 1.88 5.29
CA ARG A 26 -9.75 1.52 5.20
C ARG A 26 -9.55 0.01 5.17
N ASP A 27 -10.26 -0.72 6.03
CA ASP A 27 -10.19 -2.18 6.09
C ASP A 27 -10.69 -2.83 4.79
N VAL A 28 -11.78 -2.31 4.21
CA VAL A 28 -12.30 -2.76 2.90
C VAL A 28 -11.26 -2.51 1.80
N LEU A 29 -10.69 -1.31 1.75
CA LEU A 29 -9.64 -0.99 0.77
C LEU A 29 -8.40 -1.86 0.91
N GLU A 30 -8.00 -2.19 2.14
CA GLU A 30 -6.85 -3.08 2.39
C GLU A 30 -7.13 -4.48 1.86
N LYS A 31 -8.31 -5.03 2.16
CA LYS A 31 -8.74 -6.34 1.66
C LYS A 31 -8.79 -6.37 0.14
N GLU A 32 -9.45 -5.38 -0.48
CA GLU A 32 -9.53 -5.26 -1.94
C GLU A 32 -8.15 -5.12 -2.60
N ALA A 33 -7.23 -4.38 -1.98
CA ALA A 33 -5.87 -4.20 -2.50
C ALA A 33 -5.05 -5.51 -2.46
N VAL A 34 -5.24 -6.31 -1.41
CA VAL A 34 -4.62 -7.65 -1.27
C VAL A 34 -5.19 -8.60 -2.30
N GLU A 35 -6.53 -8.68 -2.41
CA GLU A 35 -7.22 -9.53 -3.38
C GLU A 35 -6.86 -9.14 -4.82
N TYR A 36 -6.76 -7.84 -5.10
CA TYR A 36 -6.33 -7.33 -6.40
C TYR A 36 -4.90 -7.74 -6.73
N ALA A 37 -3.98 -7.62 -5.78
CA ALA A 37 -2.56 -7.97 -5.98
C ALA A 37 -2.35 -9.46 -6.30
N MET A 38 -3.21 -10.33 -5.78
CA MET A 38 -3.13 -11.80 -5.96
C MET A 38 -4.20 -12.36 -6.90
N GLY A 39 -5.09 -11.51 -7.43
CA GLY A 39 -6.06 -11.86 -8.46
C GLY A 39 -5.42 -11.88 -9.86
N PRO A 40 -6.21 -11.87 -10.94
CA PRO A 40 -5.71 -11.90 -12.32
C PRO A 40 -4.66 -10.82 -12.63
N SER A 41 -4.71 -9.70 -11.92
CA SER A 41 -3.83 -8.54 -12.11
C SER A 41 -2.35 -8.82 -11.84
N TYR A 42 -2.00 -9.87 -11.09
CA TYR A 42 -0.58 -10.23 -10.91
C TYR A 42 0.12 -10.62 -12.23
N MET A 43 -0.63 -10.90 -13.28
CA MET A 43 -0.10 -11.17 -14.62
C MET A 43 0.09 -9.90 -15.47
N GLU A 44 -0.49 -8.77 -15.06
CA GLU A 44 -0.39 -7.51 -15.79
C GLU A 44 0.98 -6.86 -15.58
N SER A 45 1.58 -6.40 -16.66
CA SER A 45 2.96 -5.88 -16.66
C SER A 45 3.13 -4.64 -15.76
N ASP A 46 2.15 -3.74 -15.75
CA ASP A 46 2.19 -2.52 -14.94
C ASP A 46 2.05 -2.80 -13.43
N ILE A 47 1.30 -3.85 -13.08
CA ILE A 47 1.18 -4.28 -11.69
C ILE A 47 2.45 -5.00 -11.25
N ARG A 48 3.01 -5.85 -12.12
CA ARG A 48 4.29 -6.53 -11.89
C ARG A 48 5.42 -5.54 -11.67
N GLU A 49 5.55 -4.53 -12.51
CA GLU A 49 6.57 -3.49 -12.37
C GLU A 49 6.47 -2.79 -10.99
N LYS A 50 5.26 -2.46 -10.54
CA LYS A 50 5.05 -1.84 -9.23
C LYS A 50 5.38 -2.77 -8.08
N THR A 51 4.93 -4.03 -8.15
CA THR A 51 5.23 -5.02 -7.09
C THR A 51 6.70 -5.40 -7.05
N ASP A 52 7.40 -5.44 -8.20
CA ASP A 52 8.83 -5.68 -8.29
C ASP A 52 9.65 -4.57 -7.62
N ILE A 53 9.20 -3.31 -7.74
CA ILE A 53 9.86 -2.15 -7.11
C ILE A 53 9.53 -2.05 -5.62
N MET A 54 8.27 -2.21 -5.25
CA MET A 54 7.78 -1.89 -3.89
C MET A 54 7.80 -3.08 -2.94
N GLY A 55 7.59 -4.29 -3.45
CA GLY A 55 7.37 -5.47 -2.62
C GLY A 55 6.17 -5.33 -1.68
N PHE A 56 6.25 -6.03 -0.55
CA PHE A 56 5.21 -6.03 0.49
C PHE A 56 5.85 -5.88 1.87
N CYS A 57 5.22 -5.12 2.77
CA CYS A 57 5.63 -5.06 4.17
C CYS A 57 5.27 -6.36 4.91
N GLU A 58 5.78 -6.53 6.12
CA GLU A 58 5.57 -7.73 6.94
C GLU A 58 4.09 -8.10 7.11
N LYS A 59 3.22 -7.12 7.34
CA LYS A 59 1.77 -7.33 7.45
C LYS A 59 1.19 -7.86 6.14
N HIS A 60 1.55 -7.22 5.03
CA HIS A 60 0.92 -7.52 3.75
C HIS A 60 1.52 -8.75 3.05
N ILE A 61 2.76 -9.14 3.34
CA ILE A 61 3.30 -10.40 2.82
C ILE A 61 2.53 -11.61 3.37
N LYS A 62 2.09 -11.55 4.64
CA LYS A 62 1.20 -12.56 5.23
C LYS A 62 -0.17 -12.55 4.57
N ALA A 63 -0.78 -11.35 4.45
CA ALA A 63 -2.10 -11.20 3.86
C ALA A 63 -2.16 -11.71 2.40
N VAL A 64 -1.19 -11.37 1.54
CA VAL A 64 -1.13 -11.85 0.16
C VAL A 64 -0.85 -13.36 0.07
N TYR A 65 -0.10 -13.93 1.02
CA TYR A 65 0.11 -15.36 1.13
C TYR A 65 -1.20 -16.10 1.48
N ASP A 66 -2.02 -15.53 2.37
CA ASP A 66 -3.26 -16.12 2.87
C ASP A 66 -4.39 -16.11 1.82
N VAL A 67 -4.25 -15.38 0.71
CA VAL A 67 -5.17 -15.44 -0.46
C VAL A 67 -5.15 -16.81 -1.17
N GLU A 68 -4.20 -17.70 -0.82
CA GLU A 68 -4.06 -19.06 -1.36
C GLU A 68 -3.65 -19.16 -2.84
N ASN A 69 -3.42 -18.06 -3.56
CA ASN A 69 -2.82 -18.08 -4.89
C ASN A 69 -1.29 -18.30 -4.81
N ARG A 70 -0.88 -19.54 -4.54
CA ARG A 70 0.52 -19.91 -4.33
C ARG A 70 1.41 -19.61 -5.54
N LEU A 71 0.89 -19.85 -6.75
CA LEU A 71 1.63 -19.56 -7.98
C LEU A 71 1.84 -18.06 -8.17
N GLY A 72 0.76 -17.28 -8.03
CA GLY A 72 0.83 -15.80 -8.12
C GLY A 72 1.81 -15.22 -7.11
N PHE A 73 1.72 -15.65 -5.85
CA PHE A 73 2.64 -15.23 -4.80
C PHE A 73 4.10 -15.56 -5.14
N ALA A 74 4.38 -16.81 -5.56
CA ALA A 74 5.73 -17.22 -5.90
C ALA A 74 6.33 -16.43 -7.09
N LEU A 75 5.51 -16.16 -8.11
CA LEU A 75 5.93 -15.39 -9.29
C LEU A 75 6.23 -13.93 -8.93
N VAL A 76 5.35 -13.28 -8.15
CA VAL A 76 5.55 -11.89 -7.72
C VAL A 76 6.77 -11.77 -6.82
N MET A 77 6.93 -12.67 -5.84
CA MET A 77 8.09 -12.66 -4.94
C MET A 77 9.39 -12.93 -5.69
N LYS A 78 9.38 -13.87 -6.66
CA LYS A 78 10.55 -14.16 -7.47
C LYS A 78 11.05 -12.93 -8.21
N THR A 79 10.16 -12.24 -8.95
CA THR A 79 10.56 -11.07 -9.74
C THR A 79 10.92 -9.86 -8.88
N HIS A 80 10.29 -9.70 -7.73
CA HIS A 80 10.70 -8.71 -6.74
C HIS A 80 12.14 -8.96 -6.24
N MET A 81 12.48 -10.21 -5.89
CA MET A 81 13.83 -10.57 -5.48
C MET A 81 14.84 -10.42 -6.61
N ASP A 82 14.51 -10.84 -7.84
CA ASP A 82 15.36 -10.64 -9.02
C ASP A 82 15.67 -9.15 -9.23
N LYS A 83 14.67 -8.29 -9.03
CA LYS A 83 14.82 -6.82 -9.12
C LYS A 83 15.76 -6.30 -8.06
N ILE A 84 15.62 -6.71 -6.80
CA ILE A 84 16.50 -6.30 -5.70
C ILE A 84 17.94 -6.72 -6.00
N ILE A 85 18.17 -7.96 -6.41
CA ILE A 85 19.49 -8.48 -6.75
C ILE A 85 20.12 -7.63 -7.85
N SER A 86 19.38 -7.41 -8.95
CA SER A 86 19.87 -6.60 -10.07
C SER A 86 20.19 -5.16 -9.67
N ASP A 87 19.39 -4.55 -8.77
CA ASP A 87 19.64 -3.19 -8.32
C ASP A 87 20.88 -3.12 -7.43
N VAL A 88 21.05 -4.07 -6.51
CA VAL A 88 22.22 -4.13 -5.62
C VAL A 88 23.51 -4.41 -6.42
N GLU A 89 23.46 -5.29 -7.44
CA GLU A 89 24.59 -5.56 -8.31
C GLU A 89 25.06 -4.34 -9.12
N LYS A 90 24.13 -3.43 -9.47
CA LYS A 90 24.45 -2.17 -10.16
C LYS A 90 25.03 -1.10 -9.26
N MET A 91 24.79 -1.21 -7.95
CA MET A 91 25.34 -0.26 -6.98
C MET A 91 26.84 -0.51 -6.86
N SER A 92 27.63 0.57 -6.99
CA SER A 92 29.08 0.52 -6.86
C SER A 92 29.45 0.10 -5.44
N VAL A 93 29.71 -1.17 -5.24
CA VAL A 93 30.37 -1.65 -4.03
C VAL A 93 31.85 -1.35 -4.21
N GLU A 94 32.28 -0.12 -3.89
CA GLU A 94 33.72 0.12 -3.82
C GLU A 94 34.30 -0.81 -2.77
N PRO A 95 35.33 -1.62 -3.14
CA PRO A 95 35.98 -2.48 -2.17
C PRO A 95 36.57 -1.59 -1.09
N VAL A 96 36.10 -1.75 0.14
CA VAL A 96 36.64 -1.02 1.29
C VAL A 96 38.09 -1.38 1.46
N ARG A 97 38.98 -0.60 0.89
CA ARG A 97 40.42 -0.64 1.20
C ARG A 97 40.62 -0.01 2.58
N GLY A 98 40.14 -0.74 3.60
CA GLY A 98 40.30 -0.32 5.00
C GLY A 98 41.72 -0.49 5.49
N LYS A 99 42.38 0.61 5.75
CA LYS A 99 43.67 0.63 6.44
C LYS A 99 43.55 0.74 7.97
N THR A 100 42.35 0.68 8.55
CA THR A 100 42.18 0.78 10.01
C THR A 100 41.03 -0.08 10.49
N ILE A 101 41.26 -0.77 11.63
CA ILE A 101 40.32 -1.66 12.32
C ILE A 101 39.02 -0.95 12.76
N PHE A 102 38.98 0.39 12.68
CA PHE A 102 37.85 1.24 13.10
C PHE A 102 37.13 1.96 11.96
N SER A 103 37.47 1.69 10.69
CA SER A 103 36.71 2.30 9.59
C SER A 103 35.37 1.61 9.45
N LYS A 104 34.27 2.28 9.83
CA LYS A 104 32.92 1.84 9.52
C LYS A 104 32.80 1.69 8.02
N VAL A 105 32.58 0.46 7.56
CA VAL A 105 32.23 0.16 6.18
C VAL A 105 30.86 0.81 5.94
N SER A 106 30.84 1.91 5.23
CA SER A 106 29.64 2.59 4.81
C SER A 106 29.48 2.36 3.32
N ALA A 107 28.49 1.59 2.93
CA ALA A 107 27.96 1.63 1.57
C ALA A 107 26.67 2.50 1.64
N PRO A 108 26.80 3.84 1.56
CA PRO A 108 25.68 4.75 1.80
C PRO A 108 24.52 4.48 0.84
N GLU A 109 24.84 4.14 -0.40
CA GLU A 109 23.87 3.87 -1.45
C GLU A 109 23.03 2.62 -1.17
N VAL A 110 23.66 1.50 -0.82
CA VAL A 110 22.97 0.24 -0.46
C VAL A 110 22.15 0.43 0.82
N THR A 111 22.70 1.17 1.79
CA THR A 111 22.00 1.44 3.05
C THR A 111 20.76 2.31 2.83
N GLU A 112 20.83 3.30 1.97
CA GLU A 112 19.69 4.15 1.61
C GLU A 112 18.64 3.35 0.83
N TYR A 113 19.07 2.55 -0.13
CA TYR A 113 18.21 1.66 -0.89
C TYR A 113 17.44 0.69 0.01
N THR A 114 18.14 0.00 0.93
CA THR A 114 17.49 -0.95 1.84
C THR A 114 16.52 -0.28 2.81
N LYS A 115 16.83 0.91 3.32
CA LYS A 115 15.89 1.70 4.13
C LYS A 115 14.65 2.08 3.34
N LYS A 116 14.81 2.53 2.12
CA LYS A 116 13.69 2.90 1.24
C LYS A 116 12.83 1.67 0.92
N LEU A 117 13.45 0.54 0.63
CA LEU A 117 12.76 -0.73 0.37
C LEU A 117 11.97 -1.20 1.60
N ALA A 118 12.55 -1.13 2.80
CA ALA A 118 11.89 -1.52 4.04
C ALA A 118 10.64 -0.68 4.37
N CYS A 119 10.56 0.55 3.86
CA CYS A 119 9.41 1.44 4.03
C CYS A 119 8.43 1.38 2.84
N SER A 120 8.70 0.57 1.82
CA SER A 120 7.85 0.45 0.64
C SER A 120 6.91 -0.75 0.73
N CYS A 121 5.70 -0.60 0.18
CA CYS A 121 4.73 -1.69 0.09
C CYS A 121 3.66 -1.34 -0.94
N TYR A 122 3.47 -2.20 -1.93
CA TYR A 122 2.46 -2.01 -2.97
C TYR A 122 1.03 -1.86 -2.42
N VAL A 123 0.66 -2.71 -1.45
CA VAL A 123 -0.68 -2.66 -0.84
C VAL A 123 -0.87 -1.36 -0.05
N CYS A 124 0.13 -0.97 0.78
CA CYS A 124 0.06 0.28 1.54
C CYS A 124 -0.09 1.49 0.60
N ASP A 125 0.69 1.56 -0.47
CA ASP A 125 0.62 2.65 -1.44
C ASP A 125 -0.75 2.74 -2.12
N ARG A 126 -1.28 1.58 -2.56
CA ARG A 126 -2.59 1.52 -3.20
C ARG A 126 -3.72 1.95 -2.25
N VAL A 127 -3.68 1.47 -1.01
CA VAL A 127 -4.66 1.84 0.03
C VAL A 127 -4.59 3.34 0.31
N GLU A 128 -3.40 3.88 0.58
CA GLU A 128 -3.22 5.29 0.94
C GLU A 128 -3.67 6.22 -0.19
N ASN A 129 -3.32 5.91 -1.44
CA ASN A 129 -3.72 6.69 -2.59
C ASN A 129 -5.26 6.72 -2.80
N THR A 130 -5.95 5.61 -2.54
CA THR A 130 -7.41 5.55 -2.65
C THR A 130 -8.09 6.15 -1.43
N PHE A 131 -7.59 5.86 -0.24
CA PHE A 131 -8.13 6.38 1.01
C PHE A 131 -8.08 7.91 1.08
N LYS A 132 -7.01 8.52 0.59
CA LYS A 132 -6.92 9.98 0.48
C LYS A 132 -8.06 10.57 -0.35
N ARG A 133 -8.44 9.91 -1.46
CA ARG A 133 -9.58 10.33 -2.29
C ARG A 133 -10.92 10.14 -1.55
N TYR A 134 -11.03 9.12 -0.70
CA TYR A 134 -12.21 8.95 0.16
C TYR A 134 -12.33 10.08 1.18
N ILE A 135 -11.23 10.48 1.81
CA ILE A 135 -11.21 11.62 2.72
C ILE A 135 -11.60 12.91 2.01
N ASP A 136 -11.07 13.17 0.81
CA ASP A 136 -11.45 14.34 0.01
C ASP A 136 -12.95 14.32 -0.32
N THR A 137 -13.52 13.14 -0.62
CA THR A 137 -14.96 12.99 -0.87
C THR A 137 -15.79 13.21 0.38
N ILE A 138 -15.37 12.73 1.54
CA ILE A 138 -16.02 12.99 2.83
C ILE A 138 -16.09 14.50 3.10
N ILE A 139 -14.97 15.21 2.91
CA ILE A 139 -14.89 16.66 3.13
C ILE A 139 -15.83 17.39 2.16
N TYR A 140 -15.88 16.94 0.91
CA TYR A 140 -16.78 17.51 -0.07
C TYR A 140 -18.25 17.31 0.31
N LEU A 141 -18.66 16.06 0.61
CA LEU A 141 -20.04 15.73 0.99
C LEU A 141 -20.45 16.46 2.27
N TYR A 142 -19.57 16.53 3.26
CA TYR A 142 -19.83 17.28 4.50
C TYR A 142 -20.15 18.77 4.25
N LYS A 143 -19.51 19.37 3.24
CA LYS A 143 -19.73 20.78 2.87
C LYS A 143 -20.99 21.02 2.04
N HIS A 144 -21.35 20.06 1.17
CA HIS A 144 -22.33 20.28 0.11
C HIS A 144 -23.61 19.43 0.25
N ASP A 145 -23.59 18.37 1.09
CA ASP A 145 -24.74 17.50 1.32
C ASP A 145 -25.19 17.57 2.77
N ARG A 146 -26.41 18.11 2.98
CA ARG A 146 -26.98 18.27 4.32
C ARG A 146 -27.26 16.92 4.98
N ASN A 147 -27.73 15.94 4.21
CA ASN A 147 -28.06 14.63 4.75
C ASN A 147 -26.78 13.89 5.18
N PHE A 148 -25.73 13.96 4.36
CA PHE A 148 -24.43 13.40 4.72
C PHE A 148 -23.83 14.06 5.97
N LYS A 149 -23.99 15.38 6.09
CA LYS A 149 -23.51 16.12 7.28
C LYS A 149 -24.19 15.64 8.57
N GLU A 150 -25.47 15.32 8.52
CA GLU A 150 -26.20 14.73 9.66
C GLU A 150 -25.72 13.31 9.98
N LYS A 151 -25.56 12.46 8.97
CA LYS A 151 -24.96 11.11 9.13
C LYS A 151 -23.57 11.16 9.77
N TYR A 152 -22.71 12.05 9.27
CA TYR A 152 -21.36 12.24 9.80
C TYR A 152 -21.37 12.64 11.29
N ARG A 153 -22.27 13.53 11.68
CA ARG A 153 -22.43 13.94 13.10
C ARG A 153 -22.91 12.78 13.97
N LEU A 154 -23.82 11.96 13.49
CA LEU A 154 -24.30 10.80 14.22
C LEU A 154 -23.20 9.76 14.40
N SER A 155 -22.34 9.54 13.40
CA SER A 155 -21.21 8.61 13.51
C SER A 155 -20.17 9.02 14.56
N LEU A 156 -20.09 10.30 14.93
CA LEU A 156 -19.19 10.82 15.99
C LEU A 156 -19.75 10.64 17.40
N ILE A 157 -21.04 10.40 17.55
CA ILE A 157 -21.67 10.23 18.87
C ILE A 157 -21.32 8.87 19.49
N HIS A 158 -20.89 7.90 18.68
CA HIS A 158 -20.52 6.55 19.10
C HIS A 158 -19.02 6.39 19.40
N ILE A 159 -18.24 7.45 19.28
CA ILE A 159 -16.83 7.50 19.68
C ILE A 159 -16.73 8.16 21.06
#